data_b4d7cc8458eced0b9cebaf4cec10a1b4
#
_entry.id   b4d7cc8458eced0b9cebaf4cec10a1b4
#
_cell.length_a   1.000
_cell.length_b   1.000
_cell.length_c   1.000
_cell.angle_alpha   90.00
_cell.angle_beta   90.00
_cell.angle_gamma   90.00
#
_symmetry.space_group_name_H-M   'P 1'
#
loop_
_entity.id
_entity.type
_entity.pdbx_description
1 polymer ?
#
loop_
_entity_poly.entity_id
_entity_poly.type
_entity_poly.pdbx_seq_one_letter_code
_entity_poly.pdbx_strand_id
1 'polypeptide(L)'
;MADLAETERDPFARALRKMLRKSHDLVIERDRPIGVPAVYSEEEPLEPAPVSYDEGKGFVCVCPNKDNGLHSCERRSRIDGSASFVTGAFGLAAASVVVRALVSR
;
A
#
# COMPACT_ATOMS: atom_id res chain seq x y z
N MET A 1 -3.21 8.97 -11.09
CA MET A 1 -2.92 7.62 -11.62
C MET A 1 -1.75 7.73 -12.57
N ALA A 2 -0.74 6.87 -12.39
CA ALA A 2 0.46 6.85 -13.20
C ALA A 2 0.95 5.41 -13.37
N ASP A 3 2.08 5.19 -14.07
CA ASP A 3 2.76 3.91 -14.04
C ASP A 3 3.36 3.63 -12.66
N LEU A 4 3.40 2.38 -12.24
CA LEU A 4 3.93 2.01 -10.93
C LEU A 4 5.38 2.47 -10.74
N ALA A 5 6.19 2.52 -11.80
CA ALA A 5 7.56 3.01 -11.74
C ALA A 5 7.65 4.51 -11.43
N GLU A 6 6.65 5.28 -11.85
CA GLU A 6 6.58 6.74 -11.73
C GLU A 6 5.89 7.24 -10.46
N THR A 7 5.32 6.32 -9.64
CA THR A 7 4.61 6.71 -8.41
C THR A 7 5.54 7.37 -7.40
N GLU A 8 5.11 8.50 -6.86
CA GLU A 8 5.83 9.26 -5.85
C GLU A 8 5.07 9.31 -4.52
N ARG A 9 5.78 9.57 -3.43
CA ARG A 9 5.27 9.80 -2.06
C ARG A 9 4.42 8.69 -1.45
N ASP A 10 4.03 7.67 -2.19
CA ASP A 10 3.26 6.53 -1.69
C ASP A 10 4.18 5.46 -1.09
N PRO A 11 4.12 5.22 0.24
CA PRO A 11 4.96 4.21 0.91
C PRO A 11 4.66 2.79 0.45
N PHE A 12 3.38 2.49 0.14
CA PHE A 12 2.97 1.16 -0.32
C PHE A 12 3.51 0.88 -1.73
N ALA A 13 3.36 1.81 -2.66
CA ALA A 13 3.92 1.67 -4.00
C ALA A 13 5.46 1.51 -3.97
N ARG A 14 6.13 2.24 -3.06
CA ARG A 14 7.58 2.08 -2.83
C ARG A 14 7.94 0.68 -2.35
N ALA A 15 7.19 0.16 -1.37
CA ALA A 15 7.40 -1.20 -0.85
C ALA A 15 7.15 -2.25 -1.93
N LEU A 16 6.09 -2.08 -2.71
CA LEU A 16 5.74 -2.97 -3.82
C LEU A 16 6.85 -3.01 -4.89
N ARG A 17 7.33 -1.85 -5.34
CA ARG A 17 8.48 -1.79 -6.30
C ARG A 17 9.71 -2.51 -5.75
N LYS A 18 10.01 -2.34 -4.46
CA LYS A 18 11.14 -3.02 -3.80
C LYS A 18 10.96 -4.53 -3.79
N MET A 19 9.75 -5.00 -3.50
CA MET A 19 9.42 -6.42 -3.47
C MET A 19 9.50 -7.03 -4.88
N LEU A 20 8.93 -6.38 -5.87
CA LEU A 20 8.97 -6.84 -7.27
C LEU A 20 10.40 -6.98 -7.80
N ARG A 21 11.28 -6.02 -7.47
CA ARG A 21 12.71 -6.13 -7.82
C ARG A 21 13.41 -7.29 -7.13
N LYS A 22 13.11 -7.55 -5.84
CA LYS A 22 13.80 -8.57 -5.06
C LYS A 22 13.31 -9.99 -5.32
N SER A 23 12.01 -10.16 -5.53
CA SER A 23 11.36 -11.48 -5.55
C SER A 23 10.97 -11.93 -6.96
N HIS A 24 10.96 -11.00 -7.92
CA HIS A 24 10.51 -11.28 -9.28
C HIS A 24 11.48 -10.79 -10.35
N ASP A 25 12.68 -10.36 -9.95
CA ASP A 25 13.76 -9.88 -10.85
C ASP A 25 13.31 -8.81 -11.88
N LEU A 26 12.25 -8.07 -11.55
CA LEU A 26 11.75 -7.02 -12.42
C LEU A 26 12.69 -5.81 -12.36
N VAL A 27 13.19 -5.41 -13.50
CA VAL A 27 13.97 -4.17 -13.64
C VAL A 27 13.00 -2.99 -13.61
N ILE A 28 12.88 -2.34 -12.47
CA ILE A 28 12.08 -1.13 -12.28
C ILE A 28 13.04 0.04 -12.04
N GLU A 29 13.28 0.80 -13.07
CA GLU A 29 14.03 2.05 -13.02
C GLU A 29 13.06 3.21 -12.75
N ARG A 30 13.56 4.23 -12.07
CA ARG A 30 12.77 5.45 -11.86
C ARG A 30 12.58 6.13 -13.21
N ASP A 31 11.37 6.64 -13.43
CA ASP A 31 11.00 7.38 -14.65
C ASP A 31 11.01 6.54 -15.96
N ARG A 32 11.09 5.21 -15.84
CA ARG A 32 10.90 4.31 -16.97
C ARG A 32 9.65 3.49 -16.77
N PRO A 33 8.56 3.79 -17.49
CA PRO A 33 7.30 3.04 -17.40
C PRO A 33 7.48 1.55 -17.63
N ILE A 34 6.84 0.75 -16.80
CA ILE A 34 6.83 -0.72 -16.92
C ILE A 34 5.49 -1.27 -17.43
N GLY A 35 4.55 -0.38 -17.75
CA GLY A 35 3.23 -0.75 -18.25
C GLY A 35 2.25 -1.23 -17.17
N VAL A 36 2.54 -0.98 -15.89
CA VAL A 36 1.67 -1.34 -14.76
C VAL A 36 0.99 -0.08 -14.22
N PRO A 37 -0.29 0.16 -14.57
CA PRO A 37 -1.01 1.31 -14.06
C PRO A 37 -1.26 1.17 -12.54
N ALA A 38 -1.01 2.24 -11.81
CA ALA A 38 -1.23 2.33 -10.37
C ALA A 38 -2.19 3.48 -10.02
N VAL A 39 -3.12 3.20 -9.12
CA VAL A 39 -3.94 4.21 -8.46
C VAL A 39 -3.32 4.49 -7.10
N TYR A 40 -2.91 5.69 -6.85
CA TYR A 40 -2.20 6.08 -5.63
C TYR A 40 -2.53 7.51 -5.22
N SER A 41 -2.20 7.88 -4.00
CA SER A 41 -2.29 9.25 -3.48
C SER A 41 -0.90 9.85 -3.30
N GLU A 42 -0.76 11.11 -3.63
CA GLU A 42 0.44 11.92 -3.34
C GLU A 42 0.31 12.69 -2.01
N GLU A 43 -0.81 12.49 -1.32
CA GLU A 43 -1.06 13.09 -0.02
C GLU A 43 -0.08 12.55 1.02
N GLU A 44 0.51 13.46 1.80
CA GLU A 44 1.35 13.04 2.92
C GLU A 44 0.49 12.39 4.01
N PRO A 45 0.84 11.17 4.45
CA PRO A 45 0.11 10.52 5.52
C PRO A 45 0.18 11.35 6.80
N LEU A 46 -0.96 11.63 7.41
CA LEU A 46 -1.01 12.22 8.74
C LEU A 46 -0.45 11.22 9.76
N GLU A 47 0.31 11.70 10.72
CA GLU A 47 0.70 10.86 11.84
C GLU A 47 -0.55 10.45 12.63
N PRO A 48 -0.76 9.15 12.86
CA PRO A 48 -1.87 8.70 13.66
C PRO A 48 -1.75 9.22 15.09
N ALA A 49 -2.87 9.64 15.68
CA ALA A 49 -2.90 10.03 17.06
C ALA A 49 -2.43 8.87 17.98
N PRO A 50 -1.70 9.16 19.05
CA PRO A 50 -1.33 8.12 20.01
C PRO A 50 -2.59 7.46 20.58
N VAL A 51 -2.59 6.14 20.57
CA VAL A 51 -3.73 5.35 21.06
C VAL A 51 -3.66 5.30 22.57
N SER A 52 -4.70 5.81 23.26
CA SER A 52 -4.73 5.94 24.72
C SER A 52 -5.39 4.76 25.45
N TYR A 53 -5.98 3.80 24.74
CA TYR A 53 -6.78 2.73 25.35
C TYR A 53 -5.97 1.54 25.87
N ASP A 54 -4.67 1.50 25.64
CA ASP A 54 -3.80 0.40 26.04
C ASP A 54 -2.66 0.79 26.99
N GLU A 55 -2.82 1.94 27.67
CA GLU A 55 -1.83 2.47 28.61
C GLU A 55 -0.40 2.60 28.03
N GLY A 56 -0.30 2.78 26.73
CA GLY A 56 0.99 2.89 26.03
C GLY A 56 1.68 1.55 25.75
N LYS A 57 1.00 0.42 25.95
CA LYS A 57 1.55 -0.93 25.67
C LYS A 57 1.43 -1.34 24.20
N GLY A 58 0.82 -0.50 23.38
CA GLY A 58 0.60 -0.77 21.97
C GLY A 58 -0.55 -1.74 21.71
N PHE A 59 -0.76 -2.04 20.46
CA PHE A 59 -1.85 -2.89 20.01
C PHE A 59 -1.73 -4.33 20.54
N VAL A 60 -2.73 -4.80 21.28
CA VAL A 60 -2.83 -6.21 21.67
C VAL A 60 -3.29 -7.02 20.46
N CYS A 61 -2.40 -7.83 19.92
CA CYS A 61 -2.73 -8.69 18.80
C CYS A 61 -3.63 -9.85 19.25
N VAL A 62 -4.80 -9.96 18.62
CA VAL A 62 -5.74 -11.06 18.82
C VAL A 62 -5.59 -12.18 17.78
N CYS A 63 -4.59 -12.11 16.93
CA CYS A 63 -4.32 -13.13 15.92
C CYS A 63 -3.93 -14.46 16.56
N PRO A 64 -4.45 -15.62 16.06
CA PRO A 64 -4.07 -16.93 16.55
C PRO A 64 -2.57 -17.24 16.37
N ASN A 65 -1.99 -16.70 15.33
CA ASN A 65 -0.55 -16.84 15.02
C ASN A 65 0.10 -15.44 15.09
N LYS A 66 0.76 -15.16 16.21
CA LYS A 66 1.40 -13.85 16.47
C LYS A 66 2.64 -13.59 15.63
N ASP A 67 3.27 -14.63 15.13
CA ASP A 67 4.44 -14.56 14.25
C ASP A 67 4.11 -15.20 12.91
N ASN A 68 3.96 -14.36 11.89
CA ASN A 68 3.69 -14.78 10.51
C ASN A 68 4.96 -14.78 9.63
N GLY A 69 6.14 -14.67 10.23
CA GLY A 69 7.43 -14.63 9.53
C GLY A 69 7.75 -13.34 8.80
N LEU A 70 6.77 -12.45 8.60
CA LEU A 70 6.94 -11.16 7.91
C LEU A 70 7.20 -10.02 8.88
N HIS A 71 6.48 -10.00 10.00
CA HIS A 71 6.62 -9.03 11.08
C HIS A 71 5.97 -9.54 12.36
N SER A 72 6.50 -9.14 13.50
CA SER A 72 5.88 -9.44 14.79
C SER A 72 4.78 -8.41 15.09
N CYS A 73 3.58 -8.90 15.39
CA CYS A 73 2.45 -8.05 15.78
C CYS A 73 2.72 -7.28 17.09
N GLU A 74 3.60 -7.77 17.94
CA GLU A 74 3.96 -7.14 19.22
C GLU A 74 4.87 -5.91 19.06
N ARG A 75 5.47 -5.74 17.89
CA ARG A 75 6.39 -4.61 17.57
C ARG A 75 5.75 -3.53 16.71
N ARG A 76 4.44 -3.48 16.64
CA ARG A 76 3.76 -2.41 15.91
C ARG A 76 3.88 -1.09 16.69
N SER A 77 4.68 -0.20 16.14
CA SER A 77 4.81 1.18 16.63
C SER A 77 3.76 2.13 16.07
N ARG A 78 3.01 1.70 15.04
CA ARG A 78 2.09 2.56 14.31
C ARG A 78 0.89 1.78 13.78
N ILE A 79 -0.29 2.33 13.95
CA ILE A 79 -1.54 1.83 13.37
C ILE A 79 -2.03 2.89 12.39
N ASP A 80 -2.01 2.57 11.11
CA ASP A 80 -2.55 3.43 10.06
C ASP A 80 -4.01 3.06 9.80
N GLY A 81 -4.88 4.06 9.82
CA GLY A 81 -6.27 3.94 9.42
C GLY A 81 -6.48 4.39 7.97
N SER A 82 -7.54 3.88 7.36
CA SER A 82 -8.02 4.39 6.08
C SER A 82 -9.54 4.55 6.08
N ALA A 83 -10.02 5.56 5.37
CA ALA A 83 -11.46 5.74 5.20
C ALA A 83 -11.96 4.84 4.05
N SER A 84 -13.04 4.10 4.29
CA SER A 84 -13.59 3.14 3.32
C SER A 84 -13.98 3.79 1.99
N PHE A 85 -14.44 5.04 2.00
CA PHE A 85 -14.77 5.77 0.78
C PHE A 85 -13.52 6.12 -0.04
N VAL A 86 -12.36 6.31 0.57
CA VAL A 86 -11.09 6.56 -0.14
C VAL A 86 -10.62 5.26 -0.80
N THR A 87 -10.53 4.18 -0.06
CA THR A 87 -10.13 2.87 -0.62
C THR A 87 -11.14 2.37 -1.65
N GLY A 88 -12.45 2.63 -1.45
CA GLY A 88 -13.49 2.34 -2.43
C GLY A 88 -13.32 3.11 -3.74
N ALA A 89 -13.03 4.41 -3.67
CA ALA A 89 -12.76 5.23 -4.87
C ALA A 89 -11.52 4.72 -5.63
N PHE A 90 -10.46 4.32 -4.95
CA PHE A 90 -9.27 3.73 -5.57
C PHE A 90 -9.61 2.40 -6.27
N GLY A 91 -10.39 1.55 -5.62
CA GLY A 91 -10.86 0.29 -6.20
C GLY A 91 -11.70 0.50 -7.47
N LEU A 92 -12.62 1.46 -7.46
CA LEU A 92 -13.42 1.82 -8.64
C LEU A 92 -12.56 2.39 -9.77
N ALA A 93 -11.59 3.25 -9.45
CA ALA A 93 -10.65 3.78 -10.43
C ALA A 93 -9.82 2.65 -11.08
N ALA A 94 -9.29 1.73 -10.28
CA ALA A 94 -8.57 0.57 -10.79
C ALA A 94 -9.45 -0.33 -11.67
N ALA A 95 -10.68 -0.62 -11.24
CA ALA A 95 -11.65 -1.40 -12.02
C ALA A 95 -11.95 -0.73 -13.38
N SER A 96 -12.06 0.60 -13.42
CA SER A 96 -12.31 1.32 -14.68
C SER A 96 -11.20 1.11 -15.71
N VAL A 97 -9.95 1.02 -15.28
CA VAL A 97 -8.80 0.75 -16.16
C VAL A 97 -8.91 -0.64 -16.77
N VAL A 98 -9.21 -1.65 -15.94
CA VAL A 98 -9.38 -3.04 -16.40
C VAL A 98 -10.53 -3.15 -17.40
N VAL A 99 -11.69 -2.58 -17.08
CA VAL A 99 -12.86 -2.61 -17.96
C VAL A 99 -12.54 -1.95 -19.30
N ARG A 100 -11.93 -0.78 -19.30
CA ARG A 100 -11.52 -0.10 -20.56
C ARG A 100 -10.57 -0.95 -21.39
N ALA A 101 -9.59 -1.58 -20.77
CA ALA A 101 -8.63 -2.44 -21.46
C ALA A 101 -9.32 -3.67 -22.09
N LEU A 102 -10.37 -4.19 -21.47
CA LEU A 102 -11.13 -5.33 -22.00
C LEU A 102 -12.09 -4.94 -23.13
N VAL A 103 -12.70 -3.75 -23.05
CA VAL A 103 -13.67 -3.28 -24.04
C VAL A 103 -13.00 -2.69 -25.29
N SER A 104 -11.78 -2.18 -25.16
CA SER A 104 -11.03 -1.55 -26.27
C SER A 104 -10.31 -2.57 -27.18
N ARG A 105 -10.55 -3.84 -27.00
CA ARG A 105 -9.96 -4.92 -27.81
C ARG A 105 -10.75 -5.21 -29.06
#